data_5f492544ca5099bd5cb8c481c9fdc7e5
#
_entry.id   5f492544ca5099bd5cb8c481c9fdc7e5
#
_cell.length_a   1.000
_cell.length_b   1.000
_cell.length_c   1.000
_cell.angle_alpha   90.00
_cell.angle_beta   90.00
_cell.angle_gamma   90.00
#
_symmetry.space_group_name_H-M   'P 1'
#
loop_
_entity.id
_entity.type
_entity.pdbx_description
1 polymer ?
#
loop_
_entity_poly.entity_id
_entity_poly.type
_entity_poly.pdbx_seq_one_letter_code
_entity_poly.pdbx_strand_id
1 'polypeptide(L)'
;SSSSPSCPPPGVLFSSASPTSRPQFSTVFAELPPHGMGESSALQSILYDRGSLRLLDQRKLPLEEVYIDVKDSTDGWNAIRDMVVRGAPAIAIAAALSLAVEVFDQDFTGTPAEAASFVSKKLEYLVSSRPTAVNLSDAATKLQSLVSRTAETAKDAKSIFLAFIQAAETMLVDDVADNKAIGSHGAEFLQRQLGSSKNISVLTHCNTGSLATAGYGTALGVIRALHSGGILEKAFCTETRPFNQGSRLTAFELVHDKIPATLIADSAAAALMNNGQVQAVIVGADRIAANGNHPQ
;
A
#
# COMPACT_ATOMS: atom_id res chain seq x y z
N SER A 1 -0.07 52.90 31.56
CA SER A 1 0.61 53.04 30.26
C SER A 1 2.05 52.56 30.35
N SER A 2 2.28 51.32 29.97
CA SER A 2 3.63 50.77 29.78
C SER A 2 3.62 49.98 28.45
N SER A 3 4.25 50.58 27.45
CA SER A 3 4.47 50.05 26.12
C SER A 3 5.52 48.95 26.12
N SER A 4 5.20 47.78 25.61
CA SER A 4 6.11 46.70 25.31
C SER A 4 6.82 46.93 23.96
N PRO A 5 8.09 46.62 23.78
CA PRO A 5 8.79 46.77 22.51
C PRO A 5 8.46 45.61 21.58
N SER A 6 8.14 45.93 20.33
CA SER A 6 7.92 45.00 19.21
C SER A 6 9.29 44.39 18.75
N CYS A 7 9.29 43.08 18.59
CA CYS A 7 10.42 42.35 18.02
C CYS A 7 10.42 42.50 16.48
N PRO A 8 11.56 42.77 15.85
CA PRO A 8 11.64 42.86 14.39
C PRO A 8 11.65 41.45 13.74
N PRO A 9 11.19 41.33 12.46
CA PRO A 9 11.19 40.05 11.76
C PRO A 9 12.63 39.58 11.40
N PRO A 10 12.91 38.26 11.29
CA PRO A 10 14.21 37.74 10.95
C PRO A 10 14.57 38.07 9.51
N GLY A 11 15.66 38.81 9.35
CA GLY A 11 16.25 39.13 8.06
C GLY A 11 16.91 37.89 7.44
N VAL A 12 16.56 37.58 6.20
CA VAL A 12 17.22 36.55 5.39
C VAL A 12 18.52 37.14 4.83
N LEU A 13 19.67 36.68 5.34
CA LEU A 13 20.95 36.98 4.76
C LEU A 13 21.25 35.98 3.61
N PHE A 14 21.20 36.47 2.39
CA PHE A 14 21.73 35.76 1.23
C PHE A 14 23.22 36.04 1.13
N SER A 15 24.07 35.03 1.42
CA SER A 15 25.45 35.01 1.04
C SER A 15 25.61 34.37 -0.32
N SER A 16 26.09 35.10 -1.33
CA SER A 16 26.46 34.59 -2.64
C SER A 16 27.78 33.83 -2.52
N ALA A 17 27.70 32.50 -2.49
CA ALA A 17 28.84 31.61 -2.68
C ALA A 17 28.84 31.10 -4.12
N SER A 18 29.97 31.33 -4.84
CA SER A 18 30.25 30.84 -6.19
C SER A 18 30.26 29.32 -6.28
N PRO A 19 29.89 28.71 -7.42
CA PRO A 19 29.74 27.28 -7.54
C PRO A 19 31.08 26.58 -7.62
N THR A 20 31.54 25.99 -6.52
CA THR A 20 32.60 25.01 -6.53
C THR A 20 32.03 23.63 -6.82
N SER A 21 32.75 22.92 -7.71
CA SER A 21 32.50 21.59 -8.24
C SER A 21 31.71 20.64 -7.33
N ARG A 22 30.55 20.15 -7.85
CA ARG A 22 29.71 19.13 -7.22
C ARG A 22 30.46 17.79 -7.12
N PRO A 23 30.46 17.10 -5.97
CA PRO A 23 30.87 15.71 -5.93
C PRO A 23 29.83 14.87 -6.67
N GLN A 24 30.26 14.15 -7.70
CA GLN A 24 29.44 13.13 -8.36
C GLN A 24 29.40 11.91 -7.44
N PHE A 25 28.27 11.69 -6.79
CA PHE A 25 28.00 10.41 -6.13
C PHE A 25 27.58 9.39 -7.20
N SER A 26 28.47 8.45 -7.50
CA SER A 26 28.15 7.25 -8.29
C SER A 26 27.22 6.37 -7.48
N THR A 27 25.95 6.27 -7.88
CA THR A 27 25.00 5.32 -7.31
C THR A 27 25.31 3.96 -7.95
N VAL A 28 25.88 3.04 -7.20
CA VAL A 28 26.06 1.64 -7.62
C VAL A 28 24.69 0.96 -7.51
N PHE A 29 23.97 0.85 -8.60
CA PHE A 29 22.89 -0.13 -8.71
C PHE A 29 23.55 -1.49 -8.98
N ALA A 30 23.34 -2.45 -8.08
CA ALA A 30 23.59 -3.84 -8.42
C ALA A 30 22.60 -4.21 -9.55
N GLU A 31 23.09 -4.57 -10.72
CA GLU A 31 22.27 -5.11 -11.79
C GLU A 31 21.68 -6.45 -11.31
N LEU A 32 20.37 -6.46 -11.13
CA LEU A 32 19.64 -7.71 -10.95
C LEU A 32 19.64 -8.47 -12.29
N PRO A 33 19.79 -9.80 -12.29
CA PRO A 33 19.82 -10.57 -13.51
C PRO A 33 18.51 -10.38 -14.30
N PRO A 34 18.56 -10.32 -15.65
CA PRO A 34 17.38 -10.15 -16.48
C PRO A 34 16.49 -11.39 -16.36
N HIS A 35 15.35 -11.24 -15.70
CA HIS A 35 14.26 -12.20 -15.80
C HIS A 35 13.64 -12.14 -17.19
N GLY A 36 13.35 -13.31 -17.75
CA GLY A 36 12.92 -13.51 -19.12
C GLY A 36 11.76 -12.60 -19.54
N MET A 37 11.84 -12.10 -20.77
CA MET A 37 10.86 -11.22 -21.40
C MET A 37 9.54 -11.98 -21.67
N GLY A 38 8.67 -12.02 -20.65
CA GLY A 38 7.22 -12.17 -20.82
C GLY A 38 6.58 -10.81 -20.61
N GLU A 39 5.44 -10.53 -21.21
CA GLU A 39 4.64 -9.33 -20.97
C GLU A 39 4.58 -9.07 -19.46
N SER A 40 5.04 -7.89 -19.03
CA SER A 40 5.10 -7.51 -17.62
C SER A 40 3.68 -7.51 -17.05
N SER A 41 3.25 -8.64 -16.49
CA SER A 41 2.06 -8.67 -15.66
C SER A 41 2.31 -7.76 -14.47
N ALA A 42 1.34 -6.89 -14.13
CA ALA A 42 1.46 -6.01 -12.99
C ALA A 42 1.82 -6.84 -11.74
N LEU A 43 2.81 -6.38 -10.96
CA LEU A 43 3.21 -7.06 -9.73
C LEU A 43 2.03 -7.10 -8.75
N GLN A 44 1.66 -8.29 -8.31
CA GLN A 44 0.54 -8.53 -7.42
C GLN A 44 1.01 -9.27 -6.17
N SER A 45 0.72 -8.72 -5.01
CA SER A 45 1.02 -9.40 -3.73
C SER A 45 -0.03 -10.44 -3.35
N ILE A 46 -1.22 -10.37 -3.94
CA ILE A 46 -2.37 -11.25 -3.70
C ILE A 46 -2.84 -11.81 -5.03
N LEU A 47 -2.70 -13.11 -5.21
CA LEU A 47 -3.24 -13.85 -6.35
C LEU A 47 -4.42 -14.68 -5.87
N TYR A 48 -5.62 -14.35 -6.35
CA TYR A 48 -6.85 -15.00 -5.93
C TYR A 48 -7.68 -15.44 -7.13
N ASP A 49 -8.09 -16.68 -7.08
CA ASP A 49 -9.19 -17.25 -7.82
C ASP A 49 -10.12 -17.92 -6.81
N ARG A 50 -11.41 -17.99 -7.09
CA ARG A 50 -12.38 -18.55 -6.14
C ARG A 50 -11.99 -19.97 -5.73
N GLY A 51 -11.73 -20.18 -4.44
CA GLY A 51 -11.20 -21.42 -3.87
C GLY A 51 -9.67 -21.53 -3.84
N SER A 52 -8.93 -20.53 -4.31
CA SER A 52 -7.47 -20.54 -4.31
C SER A 52 -6.91 -19.16 -3.97
N LEU A 53 -5.98 -19.11 -3.02
CA LEU A 53 -5.29 -17.89 -2.64
C LEU A 53 -3.80 -18.14 -2.54
N ARG A 54 -3.00 -17.28 -3.18
CA ARG A 54 -1.54 -17.25 -3.02
C ARG A 54 -1.08 -15.86 -2.64
N LEU A 55 -0.18 -15.78 -1.68
CA LEU A 55 0.40 -14.52 -1.22
C LEU A 55 1.90 -14.47 -1.54
N LEU A 56 2.37 -13.34 -2.07
CA LEU A 56 3.79 -13.09 -2.28
C LEU A 56 4.48 -12.89 -0.94
N ASP A 57 5.47 -13.71 -0.62
CA ASP A 57 6.26 -13.57 0.60
C ASP A 57 7.20 -12.36 0.52
N GLN A 58 6.70 -11.21 1.00
CA GLN A 58 7.43 -9.94 0.96
C GLN A 58 8.71 -9.94 1.81
N ARG A 59 8.91 -10.95 2.67
CA ARG A 59 10.14 -11.11 3.46
C ARG A 59 11.30 -11.56 2.58
N LYS A 60 11.00 -12.22 1.46
CA LYS A 60 11.98 -12.72 0.49
C LYS A 60 12.44 -11.68 -0.51
N LEU A 61 11.61 -10.64 -0.73
CA LEU A 61 11.93 -9.54 -1.64
C LEU A 61 13.10 -8.70 -1.11
N PRO A 62 13.96 -8.17 -1.97
CA PRO A 62 13.93 -8.22 -3.45
C PRO A 62 14.65 -9.44 -4.05
N LEU A 63 15.15 -10.38 -3.24
CA LEU A 63 16.05 -11.44 -3.70
C LEU A 63 15.31 -12.59 -4.38
N GLU A 64 14.11 -12.91 -3.91
CA GLU A 64 13.31 -14.03 -4.39
C GLU A 64 11.84 -13.65 -4.47
N GLU A 65 11.17 -13.98 -5.57
CA GLU A 65 9.72 -13.88 -5.71
C GLU A 65 9.10 -15.25 -5.41
N VAL A 66 8.64 -15.44 -4.17
CA VAL A 66 8.06 -16.70 -3.71
C VAL A 66 6.61 -16.47 -3.30
N TYR A 67 5.70 -17.21 -3.93
CA TYR A 67 4.30 -17.24 -3.54
C TYR A 67 4.02 -18.42 -2.63
N ILE A 68 3.30 -18.19 -1.55
CA ILE A 68 2.84 -19.24 -0.63
C ILE A 68 1.34 -19.47 -0.83
N ASP A 69 0.94 -20.74 -0.81
CA ASP A 69 -0.47 -21.11 -0.83
C ASP A 69 -1.11 -20.86 0.54
N VAL A 70 -2.31 -20.29 0.55
CA VAL A 70 -3.13 -20.04 1.74
C VAL A 70 -4.41 -20.83 1.59
N LYS A 71 -4.62 -21.80 2.47
CA LYS A 71 -5.72 -22.77 2.37
C LYS A 71 -6.89 -22.43 3.29
N ASP A 72 -6.61 -21.72 4.38
CA ASP A 72 -7.59 -21.41 5.40
C ASP A 72 -7.24 -20.11 6.17
N SER A 73 -8.09 -19.74 7.11
CA SER A 73 -7.90 -18.59 7.98
C SER A 73 -6.68 -18.72 8.92
N THR A 74 -6.19 -19.93 9.19
CA THR A 74 -4.99 -20.15 10.01
C THR A 74 -3.73 -19.78 9.23
N ASP A 75 -3.65 -20.19 7.97
CA ASP A 75 -2.58 -19.78 7.06
C ASP A 75 -2.60 -18.27 6.85
N GLY A 76 -3.80 -17.67 6.65
CA GLY A 76 -3.99 -16.24 6.56
C GLY A 76 -3.51 -15.49 7.81
N TRP A 77 -3.87 -15.98 8.99
CA TRP A 77 -3.44 -15.42 10.28
C TRP A 77 -1.91 -15.45 10.42
N ASN A 78 -1.27 -16.59 10.09
CA ASN A 78 0.18 -16.74 10.11
C ASN A 78 0.85 -15.79 9.11
N ALA A 79 0.33 -15.70 7.89
CA ALA A 79 0.87 -14.81 6.85
C ALA A 79 0.86 -13.32 7.28
N ILE A 80 -0.18 -12.89 7.98
CA ILE A 80 -0.30 -11.52 8.49
C ILE A 80 0.63 -11.30 9.68
N ARG A 81 0.63 -12.19 10.67
CA ARG A 81 1.49 -12.12 11.87
C ARG A 81 2.96 -12.10 11.49
N ASP A 82 3.38 -12.97 10.59
CA ASP A 82 4.78 -13.16 10.20
C ASP A 82 5.23 -12.18 9.12
N MET A 83 4.37 -11.23 8.74
CA MET A 83 4.66 -10.19 7.76
C MET A 83 4.96 -10.70 6.35
N VAL A 84 4.41 -11.85 5.96
CA VAL A 84 4.39 -12.31 4.57
C VAL A 84 3.67 -11.29 3.70
N VAL A 85 2.54 -10.78 4.16
CA VAL A 85 1.79 -9.68 3.57
C VAL A 85 1.83 -8.45 4.49
N ARG A 86 2.02 -7.27 3.90
CA ARG A 86 2.13 -5.98 4.59
C ARG A 86 1.30 -4.93 3.86
N GLY A 87 0.96 -3.85 4.60
CA GLY A 87 0.11 -2.77 4.10
C GLY A 87 -1.32 -2.89 4.63
N ALA A 88 -1.89 -1.78 5.06
CA ALA A 88 -3.19 -1.78 5.73
C ALA A 88 -4.32 -2.39 4.86
N PRO A 89 -4.47 -2.03 3.56
CA PRO A 89 -5.45 -2.66 2.69
C PRO A 89 -5.13 -4.13 2.41
N ALA A 90 -3.87 -4.45 2.05
CA ALA A 90 -3.48 -5.81 1.70
C ALA A 90 -3.72 -6.81 2.85
N ILE A 91 -3.48 -6.40 4.11
CA ILE A 91 -3.73 -7.23 5.30
C ILE A 91 -5.22 -7.54 5.44
N ALA A 92 -6.10 -6.55 5.29
CA ALA A 92 -7.54 -6.73 5.40
C ALA A 92 -8.09 -7.66 4.30
N ILE A 93 -7.63 -7.45 3.07
CA ILE A 93 -8.04 -8.25 1.91
C ILE A 93 -7.53 -9.68 2.02
N ALA A 94 -6.24 -9.88 2.38
CA ALA A 94 -5.67 -11.21 2.57
C ALA A 94 -6.41 -12.00 3.67
N ALA A 95 -6.78 -11.34 4.77
CA ALA A 95 -7.57 -11.96 5.84
C ALA A 95 -8.97 -12.38 5.33
N ALA A 96 -9.69 -11.49 4.64
CA ALA A 96 -11.01 -11.80 4.12
C ALA A 96 -10.96 -12.95 3.09
N LEU A 97 -9.99 -12.93 2.17
CA LEU A 97 -9.82 -13.95 1.14
C LEU A 97 -9.35 -15.28 1.70
N SER A 98 -8.52 -15.32 2.75
CA SER A 98 -8.13 -16.58 3.40
C SER A 98 -9.33 -17.32 4.00
N LEU A 99 -10.24 -16.58 4.63
CA LEU A 99 -11.50 -17.15 5.11
C LEU A 99 -12.45 -17.49 3.95
N ALA A 100 -12.45 -16.72 2.85
CA ALA A 100 -13.24 -17.03 1.67
C ALA A 100 -12.84 -18.37 1.03
N VAL A 101 -11.53 -18.67 0.97
CA VAL A 101 -11.03 -19.98 0.52
C VAL A 101 -11.46 -21.09 1.49
N GLU A 102 -11.35 -20.88 2.79
CA GLU A 102 -11.74 -21.87 3.80
C GLU A 102 -13.22 -22.26 3.69
N VAL A 103 -14.11 -21.30 3.48
CA VAL A 103 -15.57 -21.57 3.43
C VAL A 103 -16.07 -21.99 2.05
N PHE A 104 -15.25 -21.87 1.00
CA PHE A 104 -15.66 -22.19 -0.37
C PHE A 104 -16.01 -23.67 -0.55
N ASP A 105 -15.14 -24.56 -0.08
CA ASP A 105 -15.30 -26.02 -0.20
C ASP A 105 -15.77 -26.66 1.10
N GLN A 106 -16.20 -25.85 2.11
CA GLN A 106 -16.58 -26.39 3.40
C GLN A 106 -17.95 -27.07 3.34
N ASP A 107 -17.98 -28.36 3.68
CA ASP A 107 -19.22 -29.08 3.93
C ASP A 107 -19.74 -28.71 5.34
N PHE A 108 -20.63 -27.72 5.37
CA PHE A 108 -21.16 -27.14 6.59
C PHE A 108 -22.64 -27.57 6.76
N THR A 109 -22.89 -28.40 7.80
CA THR A 109 -24.22 -28.86 8.18
C THR A 109 -24.73 -28.05 9.36
N GLY A 110 -25.33 -26.89 9.08
CA GLY A 110 -25.85 -26.00 10.12
C GLY A 110 -26.86 -24.99 9.56
N THR A 111 -27.46 -24.25 10.45
CA THR A 111 -28.39 -23.15 10.14
C THR A 111 -27.63 -21.93 9.60
N PRO A 112 -28.33 -21.01 8.89
CA PRO A 112 -27.75 -19.72 8.51
C PRO A 112 -27.14 -18.93 9.68
N ALA A 113 -27.78 -18.95 10.84
CA ALA A 113 -27.30 -18.29 12.05
C ALA A 113 -25.98 -18.90 12.57
N GLU A 114 -25.84 -20.23 12.53
CA GLU A 114 -24.61 -20.93 12.90
C GLU A 114 -23.49 -20.65 11.90
N ALA A 115 -23.79 -20.58 10.60
CA ALA A 115 -22.81 -20.18 9.57
C ALA A 115 -22.32 -18.74 9.77
N ALA A 116 -23.21 -17.80 10.04
CA ALA A 116 -22.85 -16.41 10.35
C ALA A 116 -21.99 -16.31 11.62
N SER A 117 -22.35 -17.08 12.67
CA SER A 117 -21.54 -17.16 13.91
C SER A 117 -20.15 -17.74 13.65
N PHE A 118 -20.04 -18.78 12.80
CA PHE A 118 -18.77 -19.36 12.38
C PHE A 118 -17.89 -18.33 11.70
N VAL A 119 -18.40 -17.63 10.67
CA VAL A 119 -17.66 -16.58 9.94
C VAL A 119 -17.23 -15.48 10.92
N SER A 120 -18.11 -15.04 11.83
CA SER A 120 -17.80 -13.97 12.79
C SER A 120 -16.64 -14.35 13.73
N LYS A 121 -16.64 -15.57 14.27
CA LYS A 121 -15.55 -16.08 15.12
C LYS A 121 -14.22 -16.17 14.35
N LYS A 122 -14.26 -16.60 13.10
CA LYS A 122 -13.07 -16.66 12.25
C LYS A 122 -12.51 -15.27 11.94
N LEU A 123 -13.37 -14.28 11.71
CA LEU A 123 -12.95 -12.88 11.54
C LEU A 123 -12.31 -12.31 12.81
N GLU A 124 -12.87 -12.58 14.00
CA GLU A 124 -12.26 -12.20 15.28
C GLU A 124 -10.88 -12.84 15.45
N TYR A 125 -10.75 -14.12 15.11
CA TYR A 125 -9.48 -14.81 15.12
C TYR A 125 -8.47 -14.12 14.18
N LEU A 126 -8.85 -13.80 12.95
CA LEU A 126 -7.98 -13.11 11.99
C LEU A 126 -7.55 -11.71 12.48
N VAL A 127 -8.44 -10.95 13.12
CA VAL A 127 -8.10 -9.66 13.73
C VAL A 127 -7.02 -9.81 14.81
N SER A 128 -6.99 -10.92 15.54
CA SER A 128 -5.98 -11.18 16.58
C SER A 128 -4.55 -11.32 16.00
N SER A 129 -4.39 -11.58 14.70
CA SER A 129 -3.07 -11.66 14.06
C SER A 129 -2.33 -10.32 14.09
N ARG A 130 -3.06 -9.21 14.05
CA ARG A 130 -2.53 -7.86 14.11
C ARG A 130 -3.53 -6.87 14.71
N PRO A 131 -3.68 -6.83 16.03
CA PRO A 131 -4.74 -6.06 16.71
C PRO A 131 -4.71 -4.55 16.47
N THR A 132 -3.57 -4.01 16.05
CA THR A 132 -3.41 -2.57 15.74
C THR A 132 -3.76 -2.22 14.29
N ALA A 133 -4.07 -3.21 13.44
CA ALA A 133 -4.41 -2.99 12.04
C ALA A 133 -5.88 -2.52 11.89
N VAL A 134 -6.07 -1.21 11.81
CA VAL A 134 -7.41 -0.60 11.77
C VAL A 134 -8.23 -1.07 10.57
N ASN A 135 -7.61 -1.17 9.38
CA ASN A 135 -8.32 -1.64 8.19
C ASN A 135 -8.81 -3.09 8.33
N LEU A 136 -8.04 -3.94 9.00
CA LEU A 136 -8.45 -5.32 9.26
C LEU A 136 -9.66 -5.38 10.20
N SER A 137 -9.65 -4.62 11.30
CA SER A 137 -10.77 -4.60 12.26
C SER A 137 -12.02 -3.95 11.66
N ASP A 138 -11.88 -2.91 10.84
CA ASP A 138 -13.00 -2.27 10.13
C ASP A 138 -13.63 -3.22 9.10
N ALA A 139 -12.80 -3.90 8.30
CA ALA A 139 -13.25 -4.90 7.34
C ALA A 139 -13.98 -6.06 8.04
N ALA A 140 -13.42 -6.57 9.15
CA ALA A 140 -14.05 -7.63 9.93
C ALA A 140 -15.43 -7.19 10.44
N THR A 141 -15.56 -5.99 10.99
CA THR A 141 -16.84 -5.42 11.47
C THR A 141 -17.88 -5.32 10.36
N LYS A 142 -17.47 -4.83 9.16
CA LYS A 142 -18.36 -4.72 8.00
C LYS A 142 -18.82 -6.10 7.50
N LEU A 143 -17.91 -7.05 7.42
CA LEU A 143 -18.22 -8.42 6.99
C LEU A 143 -19.09 -9.17 8.00
N GLN A 144 -18.85 -9.01 9.30
CA GLN A 144 -19.72 -9.55 10.36
C GLN A 144 -21.14 -8.98 10.27
N SER A 145 -21.27 -7.67 10.05
CA SER A 145 -22.57 -7.02 9.87
C SER A 145 -23.30 -7.52 8.63
N LEU A 146 -22.55 -7.77 7.53
CA LEU A 146 -23.11 -8.33 6.31
C LEU A 146 -23.68 -9.73 6.54
N VAL A 147 -22.88 -10.66 7.10
CA VAL A 147 -23.32 -12.05 7.30
C VAL A 147 -24.45 -12.15 8.29
N SER A 148 -24.47 -11.31 9.34
CA SER A 148 -25.56 -11.24 10.32
C SER A 148 -26.87 -10.82 9.68
N ARG A 149 -26.87 -9.76 8.87
CA ARG A 149 -28.07 -9.32 8.11
C ARG A 149 -28.53 -10.36 7.09
N THR A 150 -27.58 -10.99 6.40
CA THR A 150 -27.91 -12.03 5.43
C THR A 150 -28.56 -13.23 6.10
N ALA A 151 -28.16 -13.58 7.32
CA ALA A 151 -28.71 -14.71 8.08
C ALA A 151 -30.21 -14.54 8.44
N GLU A 152 -30.72 -13.31 8.50
CA GLU A 152 -32.13 -13.03 8.78
C GLU A 152 -33.06 -13.52 7.65
N THR A 153 -32.57 -13.58 6.42
CA THR A 153 -33.35 -13.91 5.22
C THR A 153 -32.86 -15.14 4.47
N ALA A 154 -31.66 -15.63 4.78
CA ALA A 154 -31.05 -16.77 4.11
C ALA A 154 -31.82 -18.07 4.39
N LYS A 155 -31.89 -18.93 3.39
CA LYS A 155 -32.55 -20.25 3.52
C LYS A 155 -31.61 -21.34 4.01
N ASP A 156 -30.32 -21.19 3.77
CA ASP A 156 -29.30 -22.17 4.08
C ASP A 156 -27.95 -21.52 4.40
N ALA A 157 -27.05 -22.29 5.00
CA ALA A 157 -25.70 -21.84 5.37
C ALA A 157 -24.84 -21.46 4.14
N LYS A 158 -25.04 -22.12 3.01
CA LYS A 158 -24.31 -21.87 1.77
C LYS A 158 -24.53 -20.46 1.25
N SER A 159 -25.74 -19.93 1.41
CA SER A 159 -26.07 -18.55 1.05
C SER A 159 -25.26 -17.53 1.86
N ILE A 160 -24.96 -17.82 3.13
CA ILE A 160 -24.12 -16.98 3.98
C ILE A 160 -22.68 -16.99 3.48
N PHE A 161 -22.13 -18.17 3.22
CA PHE A 161 -20.77 -18.29 2.72
C PHE A 161 -20.60 -17.62 1.35
N LEU A 162 -21.56 -17.79 0.46
CA LEU A 162 -21.53 -17.15 -0.85
C LEU A 162 -21.55 -15.62 -0.73
N ALA A 163 -22.40 -15.06 0.14
CA ALA A 163 -22.45 -13.62 0.37
C ALA A 163 -21.13 -13.10 0.95
N PHE A 164 -20.51 -13.84 1.88
CA PHE A 164 -19.21 -13.52 2.43
C PHE A 164 -18.10 -13.54 1.35
N ILE A 165 -18.03 -14.61 0.54
CA ILE A 165 -17.04 -14.75 -0.53
C ILE A 165 -17.17 -13.58 -1.52
N GLN A 166 -18.39 -13.26 -1.97
CA GLN A 166 -18.63 -12.14 -2.87
C GLN A 166 -18.17 -10.80 -2.29
N ALA A 167 -18.43 -10.59 -1.00
CA ALA A 167 -17.97 -9.36 -0.34
C ALA A 167 -16.44 -9.29 -0.24
N ALA A 168 -15.76 -10.38 0.07
CA ALA A 168 -14.30 -10.45 0.09
C ALA A 168 -13.69 -10.23 -1.30
N GLU A 169 -14.30 -10.80 -2.35
CA GLU A 169 -13.90 -10.57 -3.75
C GLU A 169 -14.11 -9.11 -4.17
N THR A 170 -15.21 -8.50 -3.73
CA THR A 170 -15.49 -7.07 -3.99
C THR A 170 -14.42 -6.19 -3.36
N MET A 171 -13.96 -6.48 -2.14
CA MET A 171 -12.86 -5.73 -1.51
C MET A 171 -11.58 -5.72 -2.36
N LEU A 172 -11.26 -6.86 -3.01
CA LEU A 172 -10.09 -6.96 -3.88
C LEU A 172 -10.22 -6.06 -5.12
N VAL A 173 -11.39 -6.05 -5.73
CA VAL A 173 -11.67 -5.28 -6.95
C VAL A 173 -11.74 -3.79 -6.67
N ASP A 174 -12.47 -3.42 -5.61
CA ASP A 174 -12.68 -2.02 -5.23
C ASP A 174 -11.36 -1.36 -4.83
N ASP A 175 -10.49 -2.04 -4.07
CA ASP A 175 -9.19 -1.49 -3.68
C ASP A 175 -8.32 -1.14 -4.90
N VAL A 176 -8.30 -1.98 -5.93
CA VAL A 176 -7.56 -1.68 -7.16
C VAL A 176 -8.17 -0.49 -7.91
N ALA A 177 -9.50 -0.39 -7.96
CA ALA A 177 -10.20 0.72 -8.60
C ALA A 177 -9.94 2.04 -7.86
N ASP A 178 -10.03 2.03 -6.53
CA ASP A 178 -9.77 3.17 -5.66
C ASP A 178 -8.32 3.64 -5.80
N ASN A 179 -7.36 2.72 -5.81
CA ASN A 179 -5.94 3.06 -5.97
C ASN A 179 -5.63 3.69 -7.35
N LYS A 180 -6.29 3.21 -8.41
CA LYS A 180 -6.19 3.85 -9.74
C LYS A 180 -6.78 5.25 -9.74
N ALA A 181 -7.92 5.45 -9.06
CA ALA A 181 -8.54 6.78 -8.91
C ALA A 181 -7.64 7.72 -8.10
N ILE A 182 -7.05 7.26 -6.98
CA ILE A 182 -6.05 8.01 -6.20
C ILE A 182 -4.88 8.42 -7.10
N GLY A 183 -4.37 7.49 -7.91
CA GLY A 183 -3.28 7.74 -8.84
C GLY A 183 -3.61 8.86 -9.83
N SER A 184 -4.75 8.77 -10.50
CA SER A 184 -5.23 9.76 -11.48
C SER A 184 -5.45 11.12 -10.85
N HIS A 185 -6.24 11.20 -9.79
CA HIS A 185 -6.55 12.47 -9.12
C HIS A 185 -5.31 13.11 -8.49
N GLY A 186 -4.41 12.30 -7.91
CA GLY A 186 -3.14 12.81 -7.37
C GLY A 186 -2.24 13.41 -8.46
N ALA A 187 -2.11 12.75 -9.59
CA ALA A 187 -1.33 13.26 -10.72
C ALA A 187 -1.94 14.55 -11.30
N GLU A 188 -3.26 14.60 -11.50
CA GLU A 188 -3.97 15.80 -11.94
C GLU A 188 -3.81 16.97 -10.95
N PHE A 189 -3.89 16.68 -9.66
CA PHE A 189 -3.68 17.70 -8.62
C PHE A 189 -2.29 18.30 -8.71
N LEU A 190 -1.25 17.46 -8.79
CA LEU A 190 0.14 17.92 -8.88
C LEU A 190 0.40 18.73 -10.15
N GLN A 191 -0.16 18.30 -11.28
CA GLN A 191 -0.06 19.08 -12.54
C GLN A 191 -0.67 20.47 -12.40
N ARG A 192 -1.83 20.60 -11.75
CA ARG A 192 -2.47 21.89 -11.53
C ARG A 192 -1.68 22.80 -10.59
N GLN A 193 -1.09 22.23 -9.53
CA GLN A 193 -0.31 22.97 -8.53
C GLN A 193 1.06 23.43 -9.04
N LEU A 194 1.73 22.59 -9.83
CA LEU A 194 3.09 22.85 -10.31
C LEU A 194 3.11 23.49 -11.72
N GLY A 195 1.92 23.78 -12.27
CA GLY A 195 1.78 24.31 -13.64
C GLY A 195 2.11 23.26 -14.69
N SER A 196 2.21 23.69 -15.95
CA SER A 196 2.53 22.80 -17.09
C SER A 196 3.98 22.33 -17.09
N SER A 197 4.65 22.33 -15.93
CA SER A 197 6.03 21.82 -15.79
C SER A 197 6.05 20.34 -16.13
N LYS A 198 6.67 20.00 -17.22
CA LYS A 198 7.16 18.64 -17.47
C LYS A 198 8.39 18.46 -16.59
N ASN A 199 8.62 17.25 -16.07
CA ASN A 199 9.76 16.88 -15.23
C ASN A 199 9.58 17.22 -13.75
N ILE A 200 8.59 16.56 -13.14
CA ILE A 200 8.36 16.59 -11.70
C ILE A 200 9.17 15.47 -11.04
N SER A 201 10.04 15.84 -10.10
CA SER A 201 10.70 14.88 -9.22
C SER A 201 9.96 14.79 -7.89
N VAL A 202 9.64 13.57 -7.46
CA VAL A 202 8.84 13.32 -6.26
C VAL A 202 9.59 12.47 -5.26
N LEU A 203 9.27 12.61 -3.97
CA LEU A 203 9.80 11.78 -2.89
C LEU A 203 8.67 10.92 -2.29
N THR A 204 8.96 9.66 -2.07
CA THR A 204 8.05 8.75 -1.31
C THR A 204 8.79 8.03 -0.20
N HIS A 205 8.03 7.48 0.75
CA HIS A 205 8.54 6.79 1.93
C HIS A 205 7.76 5.50 2.17
N CYS A 206 8.40 4.49 2.74
CA CYS A 206 7.82 3.22 3.13
C CYS A 206 7.31 2.39 1.92
N ASN A 207 6.39 1.46 2.17
CA ASN A 207 5.74 0.64 1.16
C ASN A 207 4.34 1.19 0.88
N THR A 208 4.18 1.84 -0.27
CA THR A 208 2.94 2.50 -0.69
C THR A 208 2.47 2.05 -2.08
N GLY A 209 3.04 0.95 -2.55
CA GLY A 209 2.79 0.39 -3.86
C GLY A 209 1.79 -0.76 -3.87
N SER A 210 1.78 -1.54 -4.96
CA SER A 210 0.94 -2.71 -5.15
C SER A 210 1.22 -3.82 -4.12
N LEU A 211 2.42 -3.85 -3.54
CA LEU A 211 2.75 -4.79 -2.47
C LEU A 211 2.05 -4.47 -1.13
N ALA A 212 1.57 -3.23 -0.95
CA ALA A 212 0.85 -2.80 0.25
C ALA A 212 -0.68 -2.84 0.11
N THR A 213 -1.18 -3.14 -1.08
CA THR A 213 -2.59 -3.06 -1.49
C THR A 213 -2.98 -4.32 -2.28
N ALA A 214 -4.17 -4.36 -2.84
CA ALA A 214 -4.55 -5.39 -3.80
C ALA A 214 -3.86 -5.21 -5.17
N GLY A 215 -3.45 -3.99 -5.48
CA GLY A 215 -2.76 -3.66 -6.73
C GLY A 215 -2.68 -2.16 -6.97
N TYR A 216 -1.79 -1.73 -7.87
CA TYR A 216 -1.51 -0.36 -8.27
C TYR A 216 -0.86 0.52 -7.20
N GLY A 217 -1.25 0.39 -5.93
CA GLY A 217 -0.72 1.18 -4.83
C GLY A 217 -1.31 2.59 -4.71
N THR A 218 -1.13 3.19 -3.55
CA THR A 218 -1.62 4.53 -3.21
C THR A 218 -0.63 5.63 -3.65
N ALA A 219 0.35 6.00 -2.81
CA ALA A 219 1.33 7.01 -3.18
C ALA A 219 2.18 6.58 -4.40
N LEU A 220 2.56 5.31 -4.50
CA LEU A 220 3.24 4.78 -5.67
C LEU A 220 2.30 4.73 -6.89
N GLY A 221 0.98 4.63 -6.68
CA GLY A 221 -0.03 4.77 -7.72
C GLY A 221 -0.02 6.17 -8.36
N VAL A 222 0.12 7.23 -7.56
CA VAL A 222 0.29 8.60 -8.08
C VAL A 222 1.59 8.72 -8.90
N ILE A 223 2.67 8.12 -8.42
CA ILE A 223 3.96 8.10 -9.14
C ILE A 223 3.83 7.36 -10.48
N ARG A 224 3.12 6.22 -10.51
CA ARG A 224 2.78 5.49 -11.75
C ARG A 224 2.00 6.34 -12.73
N ALA A 225 0.99 7.06 -12.23
CA ALA A 225 0.17 7.95 -13.07
C ALA A 225 1.00 9.11 -13.65
N LEU A 226 1.87 9.74 -12.86
CA LEU A 226 2.80 10.78 -13.33
C LEU A 226 3.78 10.24 -14.38
N HIS A 227 4.30 9.02 -14.18
CA HIS A 227 5.21 8.37 -15.11
C HIS A 227 4.51 8.06 -16.45
N SER A 228 3.33 7.43 -16.39
CA SER A 228 2.53 7.11 -17.57
C SER A 228 2.12 8.36 -18.37
N GLY A 229 1.88 9.47 -17.67
CA GLY A 229 1.58 10.78 -18.27
C GLY A 229 2.81 11.50 -18.85
N GLY A 230 4.02 10.94 -18.73
CA GLY A 230 5.25 11.56 -19.22
C GLY A 230 5.65 12.85 -18.48
N ILE A 231 5.23 12.97 -17.20
CA ILE A 231 5.41 14.17 -16.36
C ILE A 231 6.50 13.93 -15.32
N LEU A 232 6.67 12.67 -14.92
CA LEU A 232 7.66 12.30 -13.91
C LEU A 232 9.08 12.39 -14.50
N GLU A 233 9.93 13.16 -13.86
CA GLU A 233 11.38 13.12 -14.11
C GLU A 233 12.02 11.96 -13.36
N LYS A 234 11.77 11.91 -12.04
CA LYS A 234 12.37 10.92 -11.16
C LYS A 234 11.56 10.75 -9.87
N ALA A 235 11.53 9.52 -9.38
CA ALA A 235 11.07 9.21 -8.03
C ALA A 235 12.25 9.01 -7.09
N PHE A 236 12.25 9.68 -5.95
CA PHE A 236 13.12 9.35 -4.83
C PHE A 236 12.36 8.49 -3.86
N CYS A 237 12.94 7.40 -3.37
CA CYS A 237 12.39 6.60 -2.29
C CYS A 237 13.40 6.50 -1.15
N THR A 238 12.95 6.68 0.07
CA THR A 238 13.80 6.50 1.26
C THR A 238 13.97 5.03 1.58
N GLU A 239 15.05 4.64 2.28
CA GLU A 239 15.29 3.25 2.69
C GLU A 239 14.28 2.73 3.70
N THR A 240 13.70 3.61 4.51
CA THR A 240 12.68 3.33 5.52
C THR A 240 13.14 2.35 6.59
N ARG A 241 14.08 2.76 7.40
CA ARG A 241 14.55 1.98 8.55
C ARG A 241 13.43 1.84 9.62
N PRO A 242 13.44 0.80 10.48
CA PRO A 242 14.46 -0.29 10.54
C PRO A 242 14.17 -1.47 9.62
N PHE A 243 12.95 -1.63 9.08
CA PHE A 243 12.57 -2.80 8.28
C PHE A 243 12.85 -2.64 6.78
N ASN A 244 13.38 -1.51 6.37
CA ASN A 244 13.81 -1.22 5.01
C ASN A 244 12.73 -1.44 3.94
N GLN A 245 11.49 -1.00 4.23
CA GLN A 245 10.37 -1.16 3.30
C GLN A 245 10.59 -0.40 1.99
N GLY A 246 11.26 0.75 2.04
CA GLY A 246 11.60 1.50 0.84
C GLY A 246 12.66 0.81 0.00
N SER A 247 13.77 0.39 0.60
CA SER A 247 14.88 -0.24 -0.15
C SER A 247 14.56 -1.64 -0.64
N ARG A 248 13.71 -2.40 0.06
CA ARG A 248 13.39 -3.78 -0.32
C ARG A 248 12.15 -3.90 -1.21
N LEU A 249 11.11 -3.08 -0.97
CA LEU A 249 9.81 -3.21 -1.61
C LEU A 249 9.55 -2.09 -2.60
N THR A 250 9.60 -0.82 -2.17
CA THR A 250 9.33 0.31 -3.08
C THR A 250 10.37 0.43 -4.19
N ALA A 251 11.65 0.28 -3.87
CA ALA A 251 12.71 0.27 -4.89
C ALA A 251 12.52 -0.91 -5.87
N PHE A 252 12.14 -2.08 -5.37
CA PHE A 252 11.82 -3.24 -6.21
C PHE A 252 10.67 -2.95 -7.17
N GLU A 253 9.55 -2.39 -6.69
CA GLU A 253 8.42 -2.02 -7.55
C GLU A 253 8.80 -0.97 -8.60
N LEU A 254 9.56 0.06 -8.22
CA LEU A 254 10.02 1.10 -9.14
C LEU A 254 10.90 0.53 -10.26
N VAL A 255 11.80 -0.39 -9.94
CA VAL A 255 12.64 -1.10 -10.93
C VAL A 255 11.78 -2.00 -11.82
N HIS A 256 10.87 -2.79 -11.23
CA HIS A 256 9.96 -3.66 -11.96
C HIS A 256 9.13 -2.88 -12.99
N ASP A 257 8.61 -1.72 -12.61
CA ASP A 257 7.78 -0.85 -13.46
C ASP A 257 8.61 0.04 -14.39
N LYS A 258 9.94 -0.06 -14.36
CA LYS A 258 10.87 0.75 -15.16
C LYS A 258 10.69 2.26 -14.92
N ILE A 259 10.32 2.65 -13.72
CA ILE A 259 10.17 4.04 -13.31
C ILE A 259 11.55 4.59 -12.93
N PRO A 260 12.00 5.73 -13.50
CA PRO A 260 13.25 6.36 -13.11
C PRO A 260 13.27 6.68 -11.62
N ALA A 261 14.18 6.06 -10.86
CA ALA A 261 14.17 6.17 -9.42
C ALA A 261 15.58 6.29 -8.81
N THR A 262 15.64 6.83 -7.60
CA THR A 262 16.83 6.86 -6.77
C THR A 262 16.47 6.52 -5.33
N LEU A 263 17.10 5.47 -4.81
CA LEU A 263 17.02 5.12 -3.39
C LEU A 263 17.97 6.03 -2.58
N ILE A 264 17.47 6.56 -1.48
CA ILE A 264 18.22 7.45 -0.58
C ILE A 264 18.14 6.97 0.87
N ALA A 265 19.12 7.35 1.68
CA ALA A 265 19.02 7.21 3.13
C ALA A 265 17.89 8.10 3.68
N ASP A 266 17.19 7.67 4.76
CA ASP A 266 16.14 8.47 5.39
C ASP A 266 16.61 9.87 5.78
N SER A 267 17.84 9.97 6.29
CA SER A 267 18.48 11.23 6.70
C SER A 267 18.78 12.20 5.54
N ALA A 268 18.79 11.72 4.30
CA ALA A 268 19.10 12.55 3.12
C ALA A 268 17.86 13.31 2.59
N ALA A 269 16.65 12.93 3.00
CA ALA A 269 15.41 13.51 2.48
C ALA A 269 15.34 15.03 2.64
N ALA A 270 15.67 15.54 3.84
CA ALA A 270 15.67 16.98 4.12
C ALA A 270 16.66 17.75 3.25
N ALA A 271 17.86 17.20 3.00
CA ALA A 271 18.86 17.81 2.15
C ALA A 271 18.40 17.91 0.69
N LEU A 272 17.75 16.86 0.16
CA LEU A 272 17.19 16.87 -1.20
C LEU A 272 16.09 17.91 -1.35
N MET A 273 15.18 18.01 -0.39
CA MET A 273 14.11 19.01 -0.39
C MET A 273 14.68 20.42 -0.30
N ASN A 274 15.65 20.66 0.59
CA ASN A 274 16.28 21.97 0.74
C ASN A 274 17.04 22.42 -0.54
N ASN A 275 17.59 21.48 -1.29
CA ASN A 275 18.26 21.75 -2.56
C ASN A 275 17.30 21.90 -3.76
N GLY A 276 16.00 21.88 -3.54
CA GLY A 276 14.99 22.03 -4.59
C GLY A 276 14.93 20.87 -5.59
N GLN A 277 15.47 19.70 -5.24
CA GLN A 277 15.46 18.52 -6.12
C GLN A 277 14.15 17.74 -6.06
N VAL A 278 13.27 18.08 -5.14
CA VAL A 278 11.97 17.45 -4.93
C VAL A 278 10.87 18.51 -5.00
N GLN A 279 9.94 18.35 -5.93
CA GLN A 279 8.81 19.27 -6.10
C GLN A 279 7.59 18.85 -5.28
N ALA A 280 7.46 17.55 -4.97
CA ALA A 280 6.37 17.05 -4.14
C ALA A 280 6.80 15.84 -3.31
N VAL A 281 6.20 15.70 -2.12
CA VAL A 281 6.30 14.50 -1.28
C VAL A 281 4.96 13.80 -1.30
N ILE A 282 4.96 12.50 -1.65
CA ILE A 282 3.75 11.69 -1.76
C ILE A 282 3.94 10.48 -0.84
N VAL A 283 3.12 10.39 0.20
CA VAL A 283 3.17 9.32 1.19
C VAL A 283 1.80 8.71 1.39
N GLY A 284 1.75 7.48 1.88
CA GLY A 284 0.51 6.87 2.35
C GLY A 284 0.08 7.45 3.68
N ALA A 285 -1.22 7.40 3.97
CA ALA A 285 -1.77 7.70 5.28
C ALA A 285 -2.59 6.51 5.76
N ASP A 286 -2.42 6.12 7.03
CA ASP A 286 -3.23 5.05 7.62
C ASP A 286 -4.70 5.47 7.72
N ARG A 287 -4.96 6.76 8.00
CA ARG A 287 -6.29 7.36 8.08
C ARG A 287 -6.23 8.84 7.72
N ILE A 288 -7.32 9.34 7.15
CA ILE A 288 -7.51 10.76 6.88
C ILE A 288 -8.79 11.19 7.60
N ALA A 289 -8.69 12.17 8.49
CA ALA A 289 -9.83 12.76 9.16
C ALA A 289 -10.64 13.65 8.20
N ALA A 290 -11.90 13.93 8.53
CA ALA A 290 -12.78 14.74 7.70
C ALA A 290 -12.25 16.17 7.42
N ASN A 291 -11.40 16.71 8.29
CA ASN A 291 -10.72 17.99 8.12
C ASN A 291 -9.41 17.92 7.32
N GLY A 292 -9.07 16.74 6.76
CA GLY A 292 -7.84 16.52 6.00
C GLY A 292 -6.60 16.21 6.84
N ASN A 293 -6.69 16.22 8.16
CA ASN A 293 -5.57 15.81 9.02
C ASN A 293 -5.37 14.28 8.92
N HIS A 294 -4.11 13.87 8.92
CA HIS A 294 -3.73 12.46 8.96
C HIS A 294 -2.75 12.20 10.10
N PRO A 295 -2.96 11.17 10.95
CA PRO A 295 -1.92 10.68 11.83
C PRO A 295 -0.85 9.98 10.99
N GLN A 296 0.37 10.22 11.34
CA GLN A 296 1.53 9.48 10.82
C GLN A 296 1.92 8.40 11.80
#